data_a9c076313c0d91293ae75a742b304b49
#
_entry.id   a9c076313c0d91293ae75a742b304b49
#
_cell.length_a   1.000
_cell.length_b   1.000
_cell.length_c   1.000
_cell.angle_alpha   90.00
_cell.angle_beta   90.00
_cell.angle_gamma   90.00
#
_symmetry.space_group_name_H-M   'P 1'
#
loop_
_entity.id
_entity.type
_entity.pdbx_description
1 polymer ?
#
loop_
_entity_poly.entity_id
_entity_poly.type
_entity_poly.pdbx_seq_one_letter_code
_entity_poly.pdbx_strand_id
1 'polypeptide(L)'
;MIAGTETSTTLIDWAMAEIMHDNTIMKRVQKELEEIVGLDNIVEESHLPKLQYLDATIKETFRLHPVAPLILPRSPSQDCIVGGYTIPKGSIVFLNVWLMHRDPQYWDNPLEFNPERFLTN
;
A
#
# COMPACT_ATOMS: atom_id res chain seq x y z
N MET A 1 11.90 -5.01 17.41
CA MET A 1 10.78 -5.94 17.28
C MET A 1 9.43 -5.24 17.03
N ILE A 2 9.14 -4.12 17.68
CA ILE A 2 7.84 -3.40 17.54
C ILE A 2 7.54 -3.02 16.07
N ALA A 3 8.48 -2.45 15.35
CA ALA A 3 8.25 -1.96 13.99
C ALA A 3 7.80 -3.05 12.98
N GLY A 4 8.32 -4.26 13.09
CA GLY A 4 7.98 -5.35 12.15
C GLY A 4 6.66 -6.05 12.46
N THR A 5 6.16 -5.94 13.68
CA THR A 5 4.90 -6.59 14.07
C THR A 5 3.71 -5.65 13.83
N GLU A 6 3.79 -4.41 14.33
CA GLU A 6 2.67 -3.45 14.24
C GLU A 6 2.36 -3.06 12.80
N THR A 7 3.38 -2.84 11.97
CA THR A 7 3.17 -2.43 10.58
C THR A 7 2.48 -3.52 9.76
N SER A 8 2.90 -4.78 9.93
CA SER A 8 2.28 -5.91 9.23
C SER A 8 0.85 -6.15 9.70
N THR A 9 0.60 -6.09 11.01
CA THR A 9 -0.74 -6.24 11.58
C THR A 9 -1.68 -5.15 11.06
N THR A 10 -1.27 -3.89 11.13
CA THR A 10 -2.08 -2.75 10.64
C THR A 10 -2.42 -2.90 9.15
N LEU A 11 -1.47 -3.36 8.33
CA LEU A 11 -1.72 -3.59 6.90
C LEU A 11 -2.75 -4.70 6.69
N ILE A 12 -2.64 -5.81 7.42
CA ILE A 12 -3.59 -6.93 7.32
C ILE A 12 -4.98 -6.47 7.75
N ASP A 13 -5.09 -5.73 8.84
CA ASP A 13 -6.37 -5.21 9.35
C ASP A 13 -7.06 -4.33 8.30
N TRP A 14 -6.34 -3.38 7.69
CA TRP A 14 -6.89 -2.54 6.65
C TRP A 14 -7.24 -3.31 5.38
N ALA A 15 -6.38 -4.23 4.93
CA ALA A 15 -6.66 -5.05 3.76
C ALA A 15 -7.93 -5.89 3.96
N MET A 16 -8.07 -6.51 5.13
CA MET A 16 -9.27 -7.29 5.47
C MET A 16 -10.51 -6.41 5.57
N ALA A 17 -10.40 -5.21 6.15
CA ALA A 17 -11.52 -4.28 6.25
C ALA A 17 -12.03 -3.87 4.87
N GLU A 18 -11.14 -3.51 3.93
CA GLU A 18 -11.51 -3.14 2.56
C GLU A 18 -12.08 -4.32 1.76
N ILE A 19 -11.46 -5.50 1.86
CA ILE A 19 -11.98 -6.73 1.22
C ILE A 19 -13.39 -7.07 1.74
N MET A 20 -13.63 -6.92 3.05
CA MET A 20 -14.95 -7.22 3.64
C MET A 20 -15.98 -6.13 3.35
N HIS A 21 -15.54 -4.87 3.13
CA HIS A 21 -16.41 -3.77 2.81
C HIS A 21 -17.01 -3.90 1.40
N ASP A 22 -16.21 -4.36 0.43
CA ASP A 22 -16.66 -4.59 -0.95
C ASP A 22 -16.69 -6.09 -1.29
N ASN A 23 -17.90 -6.61 -1.36
CA ASN A 23 -18.16 -8.02 -1.69
C ASN A 23 -17.65 -8.42 -3.10
N THR A 24 -17.49 -7.47 -4.01
CA THR A 24 -16.95 -7.72 -5.35
C THR A 24 -15.45 -8.02 -5.26
N ILE A 25 -14.72 -7.23 -4.49
CA ILE A 25 -13.29 -7.45 -4.22
C ILE A 25 -13.09 -8.79 -3.51
N MET A 26 -13.89 -9.06 -2.48
CA MET A 26 -13.83 -10.34 -1.75
C MET A 26 -13.99 -11.54 -2.68
N LYS A 27 -15.04 -11.56 -3.48
CA LYS A 27 -15.29 -12.67 -4.42
C LYS A 27 -14.17 -12.85 -5.43
N ARG A 28 -13.57 -11.77 -5.87
CA ARG A 28 -12.50 -11.82 -6.85
C ARG A 28 -11.20 -12.36 -6.24
N VAL A 29 -10.85 -11.95 -5.03
CA VAL A 29 -9.72 -12.52 -4.27
C VAL A 29 -9.95 -14.02 -4.01
N GLN A 30 -11.15 -14.40 -3.57
CA GLN A 30 -11.50 -15.81 -3.33
C GLN A 30 -11.37 -16.64 -4.61
N LYS A 31 -11.91 -16.14 -5.74
CA LYS A 31 -11.82 -16.80 -7.03
C LYS A 31 -10.37 -17.00 -7.49
N GLU A 32 -9.52 -15.97 -7.35
CA GLU A 32 -8.10 -16.07 -7.70
C GLU A 32 -7.38 -17.13 -6.84
N LEU A 33 -7.66 -17.14 -5.53
CA LEU A 33 -7.10 -18.15 -4.63
C LEU A 33 -7.57 -19.56 -4.98
N GLU A 34 -8.82 -19.74 -5.30
CA GLU A 34 -9.37 -21.03 -5.72
C GLU A 34 -8.73 -21.52 -7.03
N GLU A 35 -8.56 -20.65 -8.02
CA GLU A 35 -7.98 -21.00 -9.32
C GLU A 35 -6.48 -21.31 -9.26
N ILE A 36 -5.73 -20.63 -8.39
CA ILE A 36 -4.24 -20.72 -8.35
C ILE A 36 -3.78 -21.72 -7.30
N VAL A 37 -4.42 -21.76 -6.15
CA VAL A 37 -4.04 -22.60 -5.00
C VAL A 37 -4.89 -23.84 -4.92
N GLY A 38 -6.21 -23.72 -5.16
CA GLY A 38 -7.22 -24.76 -4.94
C GLY A 38 -7.77 -24.74 -3.52
N LEU A 39 -8.97 -25.34 -3.35
CA LEU A 39 -9.70 -25.28 -2.07
C LEU A 39 -9.06 -26.13 -0.97
N ASP A 40 -8.38 -27.21 -1.33
CA ASP A 40 -7.82 -28.19 -0.38
C ASP A 40 -6.32 -28.01 -0.14
N ASN A 41 -5.70 -26.97 -0.71
CA ASN A 41 -4.27 -26.74 -0.63
C ASN A 41 -3.93 -25.55 0.29
N ILE A 42 -2.68 -25.56 0.77
CA ILE A 42 -2.12 -24.44 1.54
C ILE A 42 -1.40 -23.48 0.56
N VAL A 43 -1.49 -22.19 0.81
CA VAL A 43 -0.75 -21.19 0.04
C VAL A 43 0.75 -21.36 0.30
N GLU A 44 1.53 -21.54 -0.77
CA GLU A 44 2.98 -21.63 -0.76
C GLU A 44 3.59 -20.39 -1.41
N GLU A 45 4.88 -20.15 -1.14
CA GLU A 45 5.62 -19.02 -1.71
C GLU A 45 5.61 -19.03 -3.26
N SER A 46 5.58 -20.20 -3.86
CA SER A 46 5.49 -20.40 -5.33
C SER A 46 4.19 -19.91 -5.95
N HIS A 47 3.13 -19.71 -5.16
CA HIS A 47 1.84 -19.18 -5.59
C HIS A 47 1.86 -17.64 -5.63
N LEU A 48 2.63 -16.96 -4.78
CA LEU A 48 2.61 -15.51 -4.60
C LEU A 48 2.75 -14.73 -5.93
N PRO A 49 3.68 -15.07 -6.84
CA PRO A 49 3.80 -14.33 -8.11
C PRO A 49 2.61 -14.46 -9.05
N LYS A 50 1.73 -15.42 -8.79
CA LYS A 50 0.54 -15.69 -9.61
C LYS A 50 -0.72 -15.02 -9.06
N LEU A 51 -0.72 -14.63 -7.78
CA LEU A 51 -1.83 -13.97 -7.07
C LEU A 51 -1.84 -12.46 -7.37
N GLN A 52 -2.11 -12.11 -8.63
CA GLN A 52 -1.97 -10.74 -9.13
C GLN A 52 -3.01 -9.79 -8.55
N TYR A 53 -4.24 -10.25 -8.39
CA TYR A 53 -5.31 -9.43 -7.85
C TYR A 53 -5.16 -9.21 -6.34
N LEU A 54 -4.73 -10.22 -5.62
CA LEU A 54 -4.39 -10.09 -4.20
C LEU A 54 -3.21 -9.12 -4.00
N ASP A 55 -2.17 -9.21 -4.83
CA ASP A 55 -1.03 -8.27 -4.80
C ASP A 55 -1.48 -6.84 -5.09
N ALA A 56 -2.35 -6.65 -6.11
CA ALA A 56 -2.95 -5.36 -6.43
C ALA A 56 -3.80 -4.80 -5.26
N THR A 57 -4.56 -5.67 -4.59
CA THR A 57 -5.35 -5.31 -3.40
C THR A 57 -4.46 -4.85 -2.25
N ILE A 58 -3.34 -5.53 -2.01
CA ILE A 58 -2.34 -5.14 -0.99
C ILE A 58 -1.70 -3.80 -1.36
N LYS A 59 -1.33 -3.59 -2.62
CA LYS A 59 -0.76 -2.31 -3.09
C LYS A 59 -1.73 -1.15 -2.92
N GLU A 60 -3.02 -1.35 -3.23
CA GLU A 60 -4.06 -0.34 -3.03
C GLU A 60 -4.30 -0.06 -1.54
N THR A 61 -4.19 -1.09 -0.69
CA THR A 61 -4.24 -0.90 0.77
C THR A 61 -3.09 0.00 1.23
N PHE A 62 -1.87 -0.22 0.78
CA PHE A 62 -0.74 0.67 1.10
C PHE A 62 -0.95 2.10 0.61
N ARG A 63 -1.56 2.27 -0.57
CA ARG A 63 -1.86 3.59 -1.11
C ARG A 63 -2.88 4.34 -0.25
N LEU A 64 -4.04 3.70 0.01
CA LEU A 64 -5.15 4.37 0.70
C LEU A 64 -4.94 4.41 2.22
N HIS A 65 -4.30 3.40 2.81
CA HIS A 65 -4.05 3.27 4.24
C HIS A 65 -2.55 3.11 4.55
N PRO A 66 -1.72 4.14 4.24
CA PRO A 66 -0.29 4.06 4.51
C PRO A 66 -0.03 3.88 6.01
N VAL A 67 0.63 2.81 6.38
CA VAL A 67 0.94 2.47 7.79
C VAL A 67 1.80 3.54 8.46
N ALA A 68 2.61 4.26 7.69
CA ALA A 68 3.42 5.38 8.14
C ALA A 68 3.12 6.62 7.28
N PRO A 69 2.04 7.39 7.58
CA PRO A 69 1.54 8.47 6.72
C PRO A 69 2.55 9.60 6.47
N LEU A 70 3.48 9.84 7.36
CA LEU A 70 4.53 10.86 7.22
C LEU A 70 5.92 10.25 6.99
N ILE A 71 6.03 8.94 6.93
CA ILE A 71 7.28 8.18 6.96
C ILE A 71 8.16 8.59 8.17
N LEU A 72 9.27 7.91 8.37
CA LEU A 72 10.22 8.28 9.41
C LEU A 72 10.87 9.63 9.08
N PRO A 73 11.02 10.55 10.05
CA PRO A 73 11.65 11.83 9.83
C PRO A 73 13.08 11.65 9.31
N ARG A 74 13.45 12.48 8.37
CA ARG A 74 14.78 12.50 7.75
C ARG A 74 15.46 13.83 8.03
N SER A 75 16.80 13.85 7.95
CA SER A 75 17.59 15.06 8.09
C SER A 75 18.66 15.07 7.01
N PRO A 76 18.81 16.18 6.25
CA PRO A 76 19.88 16.30 5.29
C PRO A 76 21.24 16.40 6.00
N SER A 77 22.25 15.72 5.47
CA SER A 77 23.64 15.75 5.99
C SER A 77 24.40 17.03 5.61
N GLN A 78 23.87 17.78 4.65
CA GLN A 78 24.37 19.09 4.19
C GLN A 78 23.21 19.92 3.68
N ASP A 79 23.40 21.23 3.49
CA ASP A 79 22.40 22.08 2.86
C ASP A 79 22.06 21.54 1.45
N CYS A 80 20.78 21.47 1.12
CA CYS A 80 20.33 21.00 -0.18
C CYS A 80 19.18 21.86 -0.72
N ILE A 81 18.98 21.82 -2.04
CA ILE A 81 17.89 22.54 -2.70
C ILE A 81 16.89 21.52 -3.27
N VAL A 82 15.62 21.66 -2.88
CA VAL A 82 14.53 20.81 -3.38
C VAL A 82 13.41 21.73 -3.85
N GLY A 83 13.01 21.59 -5.12
CA GLY A 83 11.94 22.40 -5.70
C GLY A 83 12.19 23.92 -5.65
N GLY A 84 13.46 24.36 -5.65
CA GLY A 84 13.85 25.77 -5.52
C GLY A 84 13.95 26.30 -4.07
N TYR A 85 13.65 25.46 -3.08
CA TYR A 85 13.74 25.84 -1.65
C TYR A 85 15.02 25.27 -1.04
N THR A 86 15.73 26.11 -0.28
CA THR A 86 16.90 25.67 0.48
C THR A 86 16.46 24.99 1.76
N ILE A 87 16.90 23.74 1.94
CA ILE A 87 16.69 22.96 3.16
C ILE A 87 18.03 22.90 3.89
N PRO A 88 18.16 23.58 5.07
CA PRO A 88 19.39 23.60 5.83
C PRO A 88 19.77 22.22 6.37
N LYS A 89 21.06 21.98 6.51
CA LYS A 89 21.61 20.83 7.23
C LYS A 89 20.96 20.71 8.62
N GLY A 90 20.59 19.48 9.00
CA GLY A 90 20.03 19.20 10.32
C GLY A 90 18.54 19.51 10.46
N SER A 91 17.88 20.06 9.42
CA SER A 91 16.42 20.25 9.41
C SER A 91 15.72 18.90 9.54
N ILE A 92 14.58 18.87 10.24
CA ILE A 92 13.71 17.69 10.28
C ILE A 92 12.74 17.76 9.10
N VAL A 93 12.77 16.76 8.23
CA VAL A 93 11.96 16.66 7.01
C VAL A 93 11.02 15.48 7.12
N PHE A 94 9.72 15.71 6.93
CA PHE A 94 8.69 14.68 6.79
C PHE A 94 8.23 14.59 5.34
N LEU A 95 8.01 13.37 4.86
CA LEU A 95 7.36 13.12 3.56
C LEU A 95 5.90 12.78 3.81
N ASN A 96 4.98 13.63 3.36
CA ASN A 96 3.56 13.42 3.54
C ASN A 96 3.00 12.43 2.49
N VAL A 97 3.28 11.14 2.71
CA VAL A 97 2.83 10.05 1.82
C VAL A 97 1.31 9.96 1.79
N TRP A 98 0.65 10.23 2.92
CA TRP A 98 -0.81 10.23 2.99
C TRP A 98 -1.44 11.22 2.00
N LEU A 99 -0.88 12.43 1.89
CA LEU A 99 -1.34 13.44 0.92
C LEU A 99 -1.00 13.02 -0.52
N MET A 100 0.24 12.57 -0.76
CA MET A 100 0.72 12.16 -2.08
C MET A 100 -0.13 11.04 -2.68
N HIS A 101 -0.56 10.09 -1.86
CA HIS A 101 -1.38 8.97 -2.29
C HIS A 101 -2.86 9.33 -2.51
N ARG A 102 -3.26 10.55 -2.17
CA ARG A 102 -4.63 11.08 -2.33
C ARG A 102 -4.70 12.30 -3.25
N ASP A 103 -3.60 12.65 -3.87
CA ASP A 103 -3.54 13.81 -4.75
C ASP A 103 -4.22 13.49 -6.09
N PRO A 104 -5.30 14.21 -6.48
CA PRO A 104 -6.01 14.00 -7.74
C PRO A 104 -5.18 14.34 -8.98
N GLN A 105 -4.02 14.98 -8.83
CA GLN A 105 -3.09 15.19 -9.94
C GLN A 105 -2.40 13.89 -10.39
N TYR A 106 -2.30 12.90 -9.51
CA TYR A 106 -1.61 11.62 -9.76
C TYR A 106 -2.53 10.41 -9.72
N TRP A 107 -3.71 10.53 -9.09
CA TRP A 107 -4.62 9.42 -8.86
C TRP A 107 -6.05 9.76 -9.28
N ASP A 108 -6.60 9.01 -10.21
CA ASP A 108 -8.03 9.10 -10.54
C ASP A 108 -8.87 8.58 -9.37
N ASN A 109 -9.93 9.32 -8.98
CA ASN A 109 -10.77 8.98 -7.83
C ASN A 109 -9.95 8.59 -6.60
N PRO A 110 -9.08 9.47 -6.06
CA PRO A 110 -8.03 9.11 -5.11
C PRO A 110 -8.54 8.56 -3.78
N LEU A 111 -9.80 8.78 -3.44
CA LEU A 111 -10.42 8.29 -2.21
C LEU A 111 -11.13 6.94 -2.38
N GLU A 112 -11.27 6.46 -3.61
CA GLU A 112 -11.85 5.16 -3.91
C GLU A 112 -10.79 4.06 -3.72
N PHE A 113 -11.17 2.97 -3.07
CA PHE A 113 -10.36 1.76 -2.98
C PHE A 113 -10.56 0.93 -4.26
N ASN A 114 -9.59 0.93 -5.15
CA ASN A 114 -9.68 0.27 -6.45
C ASN A 114 -8.40 -0.49 -6.80
N PRO A 115 -8.34 -1.80 -6.54
CA PRO A 115 -7.18 -2.64 -6.87
C PRO A 115 -6.79 -2.66 -8.35
N GLU A 116 -7.75 -2.40 -9.27
CA GLU A 116 -7.51 -2.41 -10.71
C GLU A 116 -6.40 -1.45 -11.14
N ARG A 117 -6.13 -0.39 -10.35
CA ARG A 117 -5.05 0.57 -10.60
C ARG A 117 -3.68 -0.10 -10.74
N PHE A 118 -3.51 -1.25 -10.09
CA PHE A 118 -2.24 -1.97 -10.03
C PHE A 118 -2.19 -3.22 -10.90
N LEU A 119 -3.24 -3.48 -11.70
CA LEU A 119 -3.28 -4.60 -12.64
C LEU A 119 -2.83 -4.23 -14.06
N THR A 120 -2.78 -2.95 -14.38
CA THR A 120 -2.57 -2.43 -15.76
C THR A 120 -1.12 -2.10 -16.08
N ASN A 121 -0.14 -2.72 -15.42
CA ASN A 121 1.28 -2.52 -15.73
C ASN A 121 1.95 -3.84 -16.11
#